data_8414c463564d286f5f92e50ba3c856c3
#
_entry.id   8414c463564d286f5f92e50ba3c856c3
#
_cell.length_a   1.000
_cell.length_b   1.000
_cell.length_c   1.000
_cell.angle_alpha   90.00
_cell.angle_beta   90.00
_cell.angle_gamma   90.00
#
_symmetry.space_group_name_H-M   'P 1'
#
loop_
_entity.id
_entity.type
_entity.pdbx_description
1 polymer ?
#
loop_
_entity_poly.entity_id
_entity_poly.type
_entity_poly.pdbx_seq_one_letter_code
_entity_poly.pdbx_strand_id
1 'polypeptide(L)'
;ENFYKFPLDEFQRDATRVLIDGHSLVVSAPTGSGKTLIGETAIMNALMRGKKAIYTTPLKALSNQKLREFSKKFGKRKVGLKTGDVEVNAEKAEVMVMTTEILRNMLYSNAAGGEMDKRLDDVGVVILDEVHYLGDSYRGTVWEETIIYCPSNIQLLCLSATIGNPDDLSGWIEEVRRSDKSDEKLCKTLVSDYRPVPLNWFYSMKPNRDWPGLGYLLNSRGTQMNEELYPFTEEGMRENFSRYGGEQESYYNYHNNNRRENDQKSMRRRLVPHVETAVGQLISADMLPAVWF
;
A
#
# COMPACT_ATOMS: atom_id res chain seq x y z
N GLU A 1 6.39 6.11 -28.18
CA GLU A 1 5.34 6.99 -28.70
C GLU A 1 4.06 6.76 -27.93
N ASN A 2 3.33 7.76 -27.64
CA ASN A 2 2.23 7.99 -26.69
C ASN A 2 1.32 6.80 -26.36
N PHE A 3 1.81 5.87 -25.56
CA PHE A 3 0.98 4.81 -25.00
C PHE A 3 -0.04 5.37 -23.98
N TYR A 4 0.32 6.48 -23.33
CA TYR A 4 -0.56 7.24 -22.46
C TYR A 4 -1.01 8.52 -23.12
N LYS A 5 -2.29 8.88 -22.94
CA LYS A 5 -2.91 10.11 -23.48
C LYS A 5 -2.57 11.37 -22.65
N PHE A 6 -1.74 11.22 -21.62
CA PHE A 6 -1.33 12.27 -20.70
C PHE A 6 0.20 12.19 -20.49
N PRO A 7 0.85 13.31 -20.13
CA PRO A 7 2.28 13.29 -19.80
C PRO A 7 2.52 12.50 -18.51
N LEU A 8 3.62 11.77 -18.47
CA LEU A 8 4.09 11.11 -17.25
C LEU A 8 4.65 12.15 -16.28
N ASP A 9 4.42 11.95 -14.99
CA ASP A 9 5.09 12.70 -13.94
C ASP A 9 6.62 12.46 -13.97
N GLU A 10 7.38 13.38 -13.42
CA GLU A 10 8.84 13.28 -13.41
C GLU A 10 9.33 11.99 -12.79
N PHE A 11 8.80 11.63 -11.59
CA PHE A 11 9.18 10.40 -10.92
C PHE A 11 8.83 9.13 -11.72
N GLN A 12 7.73 9.14 -12.49
CA GLN A 12 7.34 8.03 -13.37
C GLN A 12 8.29 7.90 -14.56
N ARG A 13 8.76 9.03 -15.12
CA ARG A 13 9.77 9.05 -16.19
C ARG A 13 11.11 8.52 -15.70
N ASP A 14 11.54 8.94 -14.51
CA ASP A 14 12.81 8.51 -13.92
C ASP A 14 12.78 7.01 -13.57
N ALA A 15 11.68 6.53 -12.98
CA ALA A 15 11.47 5.11 -12.77
C ALA A 15 11.56 4.32 -14.09
N THR A 16 10.92 4.82 -15.13
CA THR A 16 10.94 4.18 -16.46
C THR A 16 12.35 4.10 -17.03
N ARG A 17 13.17 5.16 -16.90
CA ARG A 17 14.58 5.17 -17.34
C ARG A 17 15.39 4.09 -16.63
N VAL A 18 15.30 4.05 -15.29
CA VAL A 18 15.99 3.05 -14.46
C VAL A 18 15.65 1.61 -14.91
N LEU A 19 14.36 1.37 -15.20
CA LEU A 19 13.91 0.06 -15.66
C LEU A 19 14.36 -0.28 -17.08
N ILE A 20 14.42 0.70 -17.99
CA ILE A 20 14.93 0.51 -19.36
C ILE A 20 16.42 0.18 -19.34
N ASP A 21 17.20 0.80 -18.45
CA ASP A 21 18.63 0.55 -18.26
C ASP A 21 18.90 -0.85 -17.66
N GLY A 22 17.85 -1.58 -17.24
CA GLY A 22 17.94 -2.95 -16.75
C GLY A 22 18.17 -3.07 -15.24
N HIS A 23 18.17 -1.96 -14.50
CA HIS A 23 18.31 -1.96 -13.05
C HIS A 23 17.01 -2.41 -12.36
N SER A 24 17.13 -3.09 -11.22
CA SER A 24 16.02 -3.28 -10.30
C SER A 24 15.68 -1.96 -9.60
N LEU A 25 14.45 -1.82 -9.10
CA LEU A 25 13.98 -0.56 -8.56
C LEU A 25 13.03 -0.74 -7.37
N VAL A 26 13.28 -0.01 -6.31
CA VAL A 26 12.36 0.21 -5.20
C VAL A 26 11.70 1.58 -5.37
N VAL A 27 10.38 1.61 -5.45
CA VAL A 27 9.58 2.84 -5.55
C VAL A 27 8.81 3.04 -4.26
N SER A 28 9.11 4.10 -3.53
CA SER A 28 8.38 4.53 -2.34
C SER A 28 7.61 5.81 -2.64
N ALA A 29 6.28 5.72 -2.71
CA ALA A 29 5.44 6.87 -3.03
C ALA A 29 4.03 6.70 -2.45
N PRO A 30 3.31 7.79 -2.13
CA PRO A 30 1.97 7.74 -1.54
C PRO A 30 0.98 6.93 -2.38
N THR A 31 -0.06 6.39 -1.74
CA THR A 31 -1.18 5.78 -2.45
C THR A 31 -1.86 6.83 -3.34
N GLY A 32 -2.18 6.46 -4.58
CA GLY A 32 -2.76 7.39 -5.55
C GLY A 32 -1.74 8.21 -6.36
N SER A 33 -0.42 8.05 -6.14
CA SER A 33 0.64 8.71 -6.92
C SER A 33 0.86 8.14 -8.32
N GLY A 34 0.16 7.06 -8.69
CA GLY A 34 0.31 6.45 -10.02
C GLY A 34 1.42 5.39 -10.11
N LYS A 35 1.83 4.76 -9.02
CA LYS A 35 2.82 3.65 -9.02
C LYS A 35 2.48 2.51 -9.97
N THR A 36 1.20 2.18 -10.13
CA THR A 36 0.74 1.15 -11.06
C THR A 36 1.23 1.39 -12.49
N LEU A 37 1.30 2.66 -12.91
CA LEU A 37 1.78 3.04 -14.24
C LEU A 37 3.27 2.65 -14.43
N ILE A 38 4.09 2.75 -13.38
CA ILE A 38 5.49 2.29 -13.41
C ILE A 38 5.52 0.77 -13.62
N GLY A 39 4.66 0.01 -12.92
CA GLY A 39 4.49 -1.43 -13.15
C GLY A 39 4.07 -1.76 -14.58
N GLU A 40 3.15 -0.98 -15.15
CA GLU A 40 2.72 -1.15 -16.55
C GLU A 40 3.85 -0.87 -17.54
N THR A 41 4.68 0.14 -17.29
CA THR A 41 5.84 0.42 -18.16
C THR A 41 6.91 -0.67 -18.06
N ALA A 42 7.11 -1.27 -16.88
CA ALA A 42 7.97 -2.43 -16.70
C ALA A 42 7.47 -3.65 -17.48
N ILE A 43 6.16 -3.93 -17.42
CA ILE A 43 5.52 -4.98 -18.22
C ILE A 43 5.77 -4.74 -19.71
N MET A 44 5.48 -3.54 -20.20
CA MET A 44 5.69 -3.20 -21.62
C MET A 44 7.15 -3.38 -22.04
N ASN A 45 8.10 -2.93 -21.24
CA ASN A 45 9.52 -3.09 -21.53
C ASN A 45 9.91 -4.57 -21.65
N ALA A 46 9.40 -5.43 -20.76
CA ALA A 46 9.64 -6.88 -20.85
C ALA A 46 9.03 -7.48 -22.13
N LEU A 47 7.77 -7.16 -22.45
CA LEU A 47 7.09 -7.64 -23.64
C LEU A 47 7.79 -7.19 -24.94
N MET A 48 8.28 -5.96 -25.00
CA MET A 48 9.05 -5.45 -26.15
C MET A 48 10.37 -6.17 -26.36
N ARG A 49 10.94 -6.75 -25.30
CA ARG A 49 12.16 -7.59 -25.33
C ARG A 49 11.82 -9.07 -25.58
N GLY A 50 10.57 -9.43 -25.86
CA GLY A 50 10.12 -10.82 -26.04
C GLY A 50 10.12 -11.63 -24.74
N LYS A 51 10.11 -10.95 -23.58
CA LYS A 51 10.10 -11.58 -22.25
C LYS A 51 8.71 -11.49 -21.62
N LYS A 52 8.44 -12.41 -20.68
CA LYS A 52 7.23 -12.40 -19.86
C LYS A 52 7.38 -11.46 -18.67
N ALA A 53 6.25 -11.08 -18.08
CA ALA A 53 6.20 -10.28 -16.87
C ALA A 53 5.30 -10.95 -15.82
N ILE A 54 5.71 -10.90 -14.56
CA ILE A 54 4.90 -11.32 -13.41
C ILE A 54 4.57 -10.10 -12.57
N TYR A 55 3.29 -9.92 -12.24
CA TYR A 55 2.80 -8.87 -11.34
C TYR A 55 2.15 -9.52 -10.12
N THR A 56 2.69 -9.26 -8.94
CA THR A 56 2.13 -9.81 -7.70
C THR A 56 1.37 -8.77 -6.90
N THR A 57 0.38 -9.24 -6.17
CA THR A 57 -0.39 -8.44 -5.21
C THR A 57 -0.55 -9.19 -3.89
N PRO A 58 -0.77 -8.49 -2.75
CA PRO A 58 -0.93 -9.14 -1.45
C PRO A 58 -2.26 -9.86 -1.27
N LEU A 59 -3.27 -9.55 -2.10
CA LEU A 59 -4.64 -10.02 -1.91
C LEU A 59 -5.25 -10.51 -3.22
N LYS A 60 -6.00 -11.61 -3.18
CA LYS A 60 -6.74 -12.17 -4.33
C LYS A 60 -7.67 -11.15 -5.00
N ALA A 61 -8.34 -10.29 -4.21
CA ALA A 61 -9.22 -9.26 -4.74
C ALA A 61 -8.47 -8.26 -5.64
N LEU A 62 -7.27 -7.85 -5.23
CA LEU A 62 -6.40 -6.97 -6.01
C LEU A 62 -5.87 -7.69 -7.26
N SER A 63 -5.52 -8.98 -7.16
CA SER A 63 -5.13 -9.77 -8.34
C SER A 63 -6.25 -9.82 -9.39
N ASN A 64 -7.50 -10.03 -8.96
CA ASN A 64 -8.65 -10.01 -9.86
C ASN A 64 -8.91 -8.64 -10.50
N GLN A 65 -8.67 -7.57 -9.75
CA GLN A 65 -8.74 -6.21 -10.27
C GLN A 65 -7.66 -5.98 -11.34
N LYS A 66 -6.41 -6.34 -11.05
CA LYS A 66 -5.28 -6.21 -12.00
C LYS A 66 -5.46 -7.06 -13.24
N LEU A 67 -6.02 -8.27 -13.13
CA LEU A 67 -6.40 -9.07 -14.30
C LEU A 67 -7.32 -8.28 -15.24
N ARG A 68 -8.35 -7.62 -14.70
CA ARG A 68 -9.31 -6.84 -15.52
C ARG A 68 -8.65 -5.61 -16.14
N GLU A 69 -7.84 -4.88 -15.37
CA GLU A 69 -7.12 -3.68 -15.82
C GLU A 69 -6.13 -4.04 -16.94
N PHE A 70 -5.28 -5.01 -16.71
CA PHE A 70 -4.25 -5.43 -17.68
C PHE A 70 -4.84 -6.13 -18.90
N SER A 71 -5.93 -6.89 -18.75
CA SER A 71 -6.63 -7.49 -19.90
C SER A 71 -7.19 -6.45 -20.86
N LYS A 72 -7.66 -5.30 -20.35
CA LYS A 72 -8.08 -4.17 -21.17
C LYS A 72 -6.91 -3.50 -21.88
N LYS A 73 -5.74 -3.45 -21.24
CA LYS A 73 -4.57 -2.71 -21.72
C LYS A 73 -3.69 -3.52 -22.65
N PHE A 74 -3.38 -4.76 -22.30
CA PHE A 74 -2.45 -5.64 -23.02
C PHE A 74 -3.18 -6.69 -23.88
N GLY A 75 -4.49 -6.85 -23.69
CA GLY A 75 -5.30 -7.83 -24.37
C GLY A 75 -5.55 -9.11 -23.57
N LYS A 76 -6.80 -9.61 -23.59
CA LYS A 76 -7.24 -10.76 -22.78
C LYS A 76 -6.43 -12.04 -23.01
N ARG A 77 -5.90 -12.26 -24.24
CA ARG A 77 -5.12 -13.47 -24.55
C ARG A 77 -3.70 -13.45 -23.99
N LYS A 78 -3.17 -12.26 -23.69
CA LYS A 78 -1.81 -12.08 -23.19
C LYS A 78 -1.74 -12.08 -21.66
N VAL A 79 -2.86 -11.89 -20.97
CA VAL A 79 -2.90 -11.74 -19.51
C VAL A 79 -3.50 -12.99 -18.87
N GLY A 80 -2.85 -13.50 -17.85
CA GLY A 80 -3.30 -14.61 -17.03
C GLY A 80 -3.41 -14.24 -15.56
N LEU A 81 -4.09 -15.09 -14.80
CA LEU A 81 -4.23 -14.99 -13.35
C LEU A 81 -3.91 -16.35 -12.72
N LYS A 82 -3.17 -16.33 -11.61
CA LYS A 82 -3.00 -17.48 -10.74
C LYS A 82 -3.10 -17.06 -9.29
N THR A 83 -4.12 -17.57 -8.61
CA THR A 83 -4.30 -17.46 -7.15
C THR A 83 -4.43 -18.87 -6.56
N GLY A 84 -4.60 -18.99 -5.25
CA GLY A 84 -4.69 -20.32 -4.62
C GLY A 84 -5.87 -21.17 -5.11
N ASP A 85 -6.92 -20.55 -5.60
CA ASP A 85 -8.21 -21.17 -5.97
C ASP A 85 -8.65 -20.89 -7.41
N VAL A 86 -7.98 -19.98 -8.13
CA VAL A 86 -8.37 -19.57 -9.48
C VAL A 86 -7.16 -19.54 -10.40
N GLU A 87 -7.30 -20.14 -11.57
CA GLU A 87 -6.31 -20.10 -12.63
C GLU A 87 -6.99 -19.74 -13.97
N VAL A 88 -6.53 -18.68 -14.61
CA VAL A 88 -7.07 -18.18 -15.89
C VAL A 88 -5.90 -17.95 -16.83
N ASN A 89 -5.92 -18.58 -18.02
CA ASN A 89 -4.91 -18.42 -19.09
C ASN A 89 -3.44 -18.53 -18.61
N ALA A 90 -3.16 -19.30 -17.55
CA ALA A 90 -1.87 -19.26 -16.87
C ALA A 90 -0.72 -19.88 -17.69
N GLU A 91 -1.00 -20.79 -18.61
CA GLU A 91 0.03 -21.43 -19.43
C GLU A 91 0.53 -20.58 -20.60
N LYS A 92 -0.34 -19.75 -21.17
CA LYS A 92 -0.07 -18.98 -22.40
C LYS A 92 0.13 -17.50 -22.17
N ALA A 93 -0.06 -17.03 -20.94
CA ALA A 93 0.04 -15.61 -20.62
C ALA A 93 1.47 -15.09 -20.77
N GLU A 94 1.62 -13.95 -21.40
CA GLU A 94 2.84 -13.16 -21.44
C GLU A 94 2.96 -12.27 -20.17
N VAL A 95 1.80 -11.92 -19.60
CA VAL A 95 1.69 -11.14 -18.35
C VAL A 95 0.91 -11.96 -17.34
N MET A 96 1.56 -12.42 -16.28
CA MET A 96 0.94 -13.23 -15.24
C MET A 96 0.67 -12.38 -14.00
N VAL A 97 -0.58 -12.28 -13.60
CA VAL A 97 -0.98 -11.70 -12.31
C VAL A 97 -1.14 -12.82 -11.30
N MET A 98 -0.58 -12.67 -10.10
CA MET A 98 -0.70 -13.68 -9.05
C MET A 98 -0.58 -13.06 -7.66
N THR A 99 -0.93 -13.83 -6.63
CA THR A 99 -0.58 -13.42 -5.25
C THR A 99 0.90 -13.70 -4.97
N THR A 100 1.49 -12.92 -4.06
CA THR A 100 2.91 -13.04 -3.72
C THR A 100 3.24 -14.44 -3.20
N GLU A 101 2.34 -15.06 -2.43
CA GLU A 101 2.49 -16.42 -1.93
C GLU A 101 2.62 -17.47 -3.05
N ILE A 102 1.87 -17.30 -4.13
CA ILE A 102 1.96 -18.21 -5.29
C ILE A 102 3.32 -18.08 -5.95
N LEU A 103 3.78 -16.87 -6.20
CA LEU A 103 5.11 -16.65 -6.77
C LEU A 103 6.20 -17.24 -5.86
N ARG A 104 6.14 -16.96 -4.56
CA ARG A 104 7.08 -17.51 -3.58
C ARG A 104 7.15 -19.03 -3.66
N ASN A 105 6.01 -19.72 -3.72
CA ASN A 105 5.96 -21.18 -3.80
C ASN A 105 6.59 -21.70 -5.10
N MET A 106 6.36 -21.02 -6.23
CA MET A 106 6.97 -21.38 -7.52
C MET A 106 8.50 -21.23 -7.49
N LEU A 107 8.99 -20.11 -6.95
CA LEU A 107 10.42 -19.82 -6.83
C LEU A 107 11.11 -20.77 -5.85
N TYR A 108 10.49 -21.06 -4.72
CA TYR A 108 11.00 -21.99 -3.72
C TYR A 108 11.15 -23.41 -4.28
N SER A 109 10.14 -23.91 -5.01
CA SER A 109 10.19 -25.24 -5.63
C SER A 109 11.33 -25.35 -6.62
N ASN A 110 11.63 -24.29 -7.36
CA ASN A 110 12.77 -24.21 -8.27
C ASN A 110 14.10 -24.23 -7.50
N ALA A 111 14.24 -23.42 -6.45
CA ALA A 111 15.47 -23.35 -5.64
C ALA A 111 15.77 -24.65 -4.87
N ALA A 112 14.74 -25.40 -4.46
CA ALA A 112 14.86 -26.68 -3.77
C ALA A 112 15.24 -27.87 -4.67
N GLY A 113 15.58 -27.63 -5.96
CA GLY A 113 15.96 -28.69 -6.91
C GLY A 113 14.76 -29.45 -7.50
N GLY A 114 13.54 -28.90 -7.39
CA GLY A 114 12.37 -29.38 -8.10
C GLY A 114 12.42 -29.05 -9.60
N GLU A 115 11.50 -29.63 -10.38
CA GLU A 115 11.35 -29.19 -11.78
C GLU A 115 11.01 -27.72 -11.84
N MET A 116 11.78 -26.96 -12.63
CA MET A 116 11.52 -25.53 -12.84
C MET A 116 10.14 -25.33 -13.43
N ASP A 117 9.34 -24.49 -12.79
CA ASP A 117 8.02 -24.16 -13.31
C ASP A 117 8.18 -23.41 -14.64
N LYS A 118 7.74 -24.03 -15.73
CA LYS A 118 7.84 -23.46 -17.10
C LYS A 118 7.24 -22.06 -17.25
N ARG A 119 6.44 -21.64 -16.30
CA ARG A 119 5.89 -20.28 -16.27
C ARG A 119 6.93 -19.25 -15.89
N LEU A 120 8.03 -19.64 -15.22
CA LEU A 120 9.18 -18.79 -14.90
C LEU A 120 10.15 -18.67 -16.08
N ASP A 121 10.02 -19.54 -17.08
CA ASP A 121 10.83 -19.45 -18.31
C ASP A 121 10.55 -18.10 -19.00
N ASP A 122 11.62 -17.48 -19.46
CA ASP A 122 11.56 -16.19 -20.18
C ASP A 122 10.96 -15.02 -19.41
N VAL A 123 10.81 -15.11 -18.08
CA VAL A 123 10.42 -13.95 -17.28
C VAL A 123 11.55 -12.91 -17.29
N GLY A 124 11.22 -11.72 -17.71
CA GLY A 124 12.15 -10.59 -17.73
C GLY A 124 12.02 -9.65 -16.53
N VAL A 125 10.82 -9.57 -15.96
CA VAL A 125 10.55 -8.71 -14.81
C VAL A 125 9.53 -9.32 -13.87
N VAL A 126 9.78 -9.16 -12.58
CA VAL A 126 8.83 -9.42 -11.49
C VAL A 126 8.49 -8.09 -10.81
N ILE A 127 7.21 -7.79 -10.71
CA ILE A 127 6.69 -6.62 -10.01
C ILE A 127 6.06 -7.10 -8.70
N LEU A 128 6.63 -6.66 -7.58
CA LEU A 128 6.08 -6.86 -6.23
C LEU A 128 5.30 -5.62 -5.83
N ASP A 129 3.97 -5.71 -5.88
CA ASP A 129 3.11 -4.61 -5.43
C ASP A 129 2.92 -4.66 -3.91
N GLU A 130 2.76 -3.48 -3.30
CA GLU A 130 2.57 -3.30 -1.87
C GLU A 130 3.70 -3.91 -1.01
N VAL A 131 4.94 -3.69 -1.40
CA VAL A 131 6.13 -4.28 -0.73
C VAL A 131 6.26 -3.86 0.74
N HIS A 132 5.57 -2.82 1.19
CA HIS A 132 5.53 -2.45 2.62
C HIS A 132 4.97 -3.56 3.54
N TYR A 133 4.26 -4.57 2.99
CA TYR A 133 3.90 -5.79 3.72
C TYR A 133 5.13 -6.60 4.20
N LEU A 134 6.32 -6.30 3.73
CA LEU A 134 7.58 -6.85 4.23
C LEU A 134 7.73 -6.61 5.74
N GLY A 135 7.22 -5.47 6.27
CA GLY A 135 7.16 -5.17 7.69
C GLY A 135 6.04 -5.88 8.48
N ASP A 136 5.17 -6.66 7.83
CA ASP A 136 4.10 -7.39 8.52
C ASP A 136 4.66 -8.60 9.27
N SER A 137 4.36 -8.70 10.58
CA SER A 137 4.88 -9.74 11.47
C SER A 137 4.46 -11.17 11.11
N TYR A 138 3.39 -11.33 10.36
CA TYR A 138 2.86 -12.65 9.97
C TYR A 138 3.16 -13.01 8.50
N ARG A 139 3.22 -12.03 7.62
CA ARG A 139 3.30 -12.23 6.18
C ARG A 139 4.59 -11.72 5.55
N GLY A 140 5.40 -10.93 6.26
CA GLY A 140 6.61 -10.30 5.74
C GLY A 140 7.59 -11.28 5.11
N THR A 141 7.76 -12.46 5.73
CA THR A 141 8.63 -13.54 5.23
C THR A 141 8.30 -13.98 3.80
N VAL A 142 7.05 -13.85 3.35
CA VAL A 142 6.66 -14.19 1.97
C VAL A 142 7.35 -13.28 0.96
N TRP A 143 7.44 -11.99 1.24
CA TRP A 143 8.14 -11.02 0.38
C TRP A 143 9.65 -11.22 0.44
N GLU A 144 10.21 -11.45 1.65
CA GLU A 144 11.64 -11.74 1.83
C GLU A 144 12.05 -12.97 1.00
N GLU A 145 11.39 -14.10 1.18
CA GLU A 145 11.65 -15.33 0.44
C GLU A 145 11.47 -15.14 -1.07
N THR A 146 10.44 -14.37 -1.49
CA THR A 146 10.24 -14.08 -2.92
C THR A 146 11.44 -13.32 -3.50
N ILE A 147 11.98 -12.35 -2.78
CA ILE A 147 13.16 -11.58 -3.21
C ILE A 147 14.41 -12.47 -3.24
N ILE A 148 14.63 -13.26 -2.17
CA ILE A 148 15.79 -14.16 -2.03
C ILE A 148 15.83 -15.21 -3.14
N TYR A 149 14.69 -15.85 -3.43
CA TYR A 149 14.62 -16.93 -4.42
C TYR A 149 14.42 -16.43 -5.86
N CYS A 150 14.17 -15.13 -6.07
CA CYS A 150 14.02 -14.59 -7.41
C CYS A 150 15.39 -14.60 -8.14
N PRO A 151 15.50 -15.30 -9.29
CA PRO A 151 16.76 -15.36 -10.05
C PRO A 151 17.35 -13.99 -10.36
N SER A 152 18.66 -13.83 -10.25
CA SER A 152 19.36 -12.54 -10.43
C SER A 152 19.21 -11.96 -11.84
N ASN A 153 18.99 -12.80 -12.84
CA ASN A 153 18.76 -12.39 -14.22
C ASN A 153 17.35 -11.79 -14.48
N ILE A 154 16.42 -11.95 -13.53
CA ILE A 154 15.08 -11.34 -13.61
C ILE A 154 15.12 -9.96 -12.95
N GLN A 155 14.69 -8.94 -13.66
CA GLN A 155 14.59 -7.59 -13.11
C GLN A 155 13.50 -7.52 -12.03
N LEU A 156 13.78 -6.86 -10.90
CA LEU A 156 12.83 -6.73 -9.81
C LEU A 156 12.33 -5.29 -9.68
N LEU A 157 11.02 -5.09 -9.66
CA LEU A 157 10.38 -3.82 -9.36
C LEU A 157 9.52 -3.96 -8.10
N CYS A 158 9.89 -3.24 -7.05
CA CYS A 158 9.19 -3.19 -5.77
C CYS A 158 8.40 -1.88 -5.67
N LEU A 159 7.06 -1.98 -5.65
CA LEU A 159 6.17 -0.84 -5.48
C LEU A 159 5.66 -0.79 -4.04
N SER A 160 5.84 0.34 -3.37
CA SER A 160 5.50 0.52 -1.96
C SER A 160 4.72 1.80 -1.72
N ALA A 161 3.87 1.82 -0.69
CA ALA A 161 3.48 3.05 -0.03
C ALA A 161 4.73 3.73 0.56
N THR A 162 4.59 4.93 1.09
CA THR A 162 5.70 5.63 1.77
C THR A 162 6.25 4.77 2.91
N ILE A 163 7.54 4.43 2.85
CA ILE A 163 8.30 3.69 3.87
C ILE A 163 9.46 4.54 4.36
N GLY A 164 9.89 4.32 5.61
CA GLY A 164 10.91 5.14 6.27
C GLY A 164 12.35 4.89 5.80
N ASN A 165 12.62 3.70 5.25
CA ASN A 165 13.97 3.24 4.91
C ASN A 165 14.06 2.57 3.52
N PRO A 166 13.67 3.24 2.43
CA PRO A 166 13.65 2.64 1.09
C PRO A 166 15.06 2.31 0.56
N ASP A 167 16.07 3.06 0.97
CA ASP A 167 17.46 2.84 0.58
C ASP A 167 18.06 1.59 1.23
N ASP A 168 17.73 1.32 2.50
CA ASP A 168 18.13 0.08 3.18
C ASP A 168 17.54 -1.13 2.46
N LEU A 169 16.26 -1.04 2.06
CA LEU A 169 15.60 -2.10 1.31
C LEU A 169 16.27 -2.36 -0.04
N SER A 170 16.59 -1.32 -0.80
CA SER A 170 17.27 -1.48 -2.09
C SER A 170 18.67 -2.03 -1.94
N GLY A 171 19.43 -1.58 -0.94
CA GLY A 171 20.75 -2.09 -0.60
C GLY A 171 20.71 -3.57 -0.23
N TRP A 172 19.75 -3.99 0.59
CA TRP A 172 19.55 -5.39 0.95
C TRP A 172 19.18 -6.25 -0.28
N ILE A 173 18.26 -5.77 -1.14
CA ILE A 173 17.90 -6.47 -2.39
C ILE A 173 19.14 -6.64 -3.28
N GLU A 174 19.96 -5.61 -3.39
CA GLU A 174 21.19 -5.68 -4.18
C GLU A 174 22.18 -6.71 -3.60
N GLU A 175 22.39 -6.69 -2.28
CA GLU A 175 23.29 -7.62 -1.60
C GLU A 175 22.86 -9.08 -1.78
N VAL A 176 21.58 -9.38 -1.53
CA VAL A 176 21.01 -10.74 -1.63
C VAL A 176 21.06 -11.28 -3.05
N ARG A 177 20.89 -10.42 -4.06
CA ARG A 177 20.79 -10.82 -5.46
C ARG A 177 22.09 -10.72 -6.26
N ARG A 178 23.14 -10.21 -5.65
CA ARG A 178 24.44 -10.12 -6.29
C ARG A 178 25.06 -11.52 -6.44
N SER A 179 25.01 -12.06 -7.63
CA SER A 179 25.58 -13.40 -7.95
C SER A 179 27.07 -13.34 -8.29
N ASP A 180 27.56 -12.21 -8.77
CA ASP A 180 28.97 -12.00 -9.11
C ASP A 180 29.33 -10.51 -8.92
N LYS A 181 30.61 -10.22 -8.54
CA LYS A 181 31.12 -8.85 -8.34
C LYS A 181 31.18 -8.03 -9.62
N SER A 182 31.04 -8.68 -10.79
CA SER A 182 31.07 -8.05 -12.11
C SER A 182 29.67 -7.63 -12.61
N ASP A 183 28.59 -7.92 -11.88
CA ASP A 183 27.26 -7.56 -12.34
C ASP A 183 27.00 -6.06 -12.04
N GLU A 184 26.99 -5.23 -13.10
CA GLU A 184 26.71 -3.78 -13.02
C GLU A 184 25.25 -3.45 -12.74
N LYS A 185 24.38 -4.46 -12.68
CA LYS A 185 22.95 -4.26 -12.41
C LYS A 185 22.71 -4.00 -10.94
N LEU A 186 22.38 -2.76 -10.64
CA LEU A 186 22.10 -2.28 -9.28
C LEU A 186 20.59 -2.38 -8.95
N CYS A 187 20.26 -2.32 -7.67
CA CYS A 187 18.92 -2.01 -7.21
C CYS A 187 18.88 -0.54 -6.80
N LYS A 188 18.12 0.28 -7.52
CA LYS A 188 18.02 1.71 -7.24
C LYS A 188 16.76 2.03 -6.41
N THR A 189 16.78 3.17 -5.75
CA THR A 189 15.64 3.71 -5.00
C THR A 189 15.07 4.94 -5.70
N LEU A 190 13.76 5.07 -5.68
CA LEU A 190 13.06 6.27 -6.09
C LEU A 190 11.98 6.62 -5.08
N VAL A 191 12.08 7.80 -4.50
CA VAL A 191 11.13 8.31 -3.50
C VAL A 191 10.36 9.48 -4.07
N SER A 192 9.06 9.52 -3.84
CA SER A 192 8.22 10.66 -4.16
C SER A 192 7.21 10.89 -3.04
N ASP A 193 7.11 12.10 -2.56
CA ASP A 193 6.10 12.53 -1.59
C ASP A 193 4.89 13.19 -2.27
N TYR A 194 4.97 13.36 -3.58
CA TYR A 194 3.93 14.02 -4.35
C TYR A 194 2.66 13.18 -4.44
N ARG A 195 1.55 13.79 -4.10
CA ARG A 195 0.21 13.21 -4.22
C ARG A 195 -0.61 14.09 -5.17
N PRO A 196 -0.96 13.58 -6.39
CA PRO A 196 -1.73 14.33 -7.37
C PRO A 196 -3.09 14.81 -6.86
N VAL A 197 -3.74 14.00 -6.03
CA VAL A 197 -5.00 14.34 -5.38
C VAL A 197 -4.73 14.56 -3.89
N PRO A 198 -4.90 15.77 -3.38
CA PRO A 198 -4.68 16.04 -1.95
C PRO A 198 -5.63 15.21 -1.09
N LEU A 199 -5.13 14.75 0.06
CA LEU A 199 -5.91 14.02 1.04
C LEU A 199 -6.29 14.97 2.16
N ASN A 200 -7.60 15.21 2.31
CA ASN A 200 -8.13 15.96 3.42
C ASN A 200 -8.67 15.00 4.48
N TRP A 201 -8.31 15.23 5.72
CA TRP A 201 -8.72 14.43 6.85
C TRP A 201 -9.84 15.11 7.59
N PHE A 202 -10.94 14.40 7.78
CA PHE A 202 -12.08 14.85 8.55
C PHE A 202 -12.32 13.90 9.72
N TYR A 203 -12.92 14.42 10.75
CA TYR A 203 -13.50 13.63 11.82
C TYR A 203 -15.01 13.84 11.86
N SER A 204 -15.73 12.82 12.28
CA SER A 204 -17.19 12.85 12.43
C SER A 204 -17.55 12.44 13.85
N MET A 205 -18.37 13.24 14.52
CA MET A 205 -18.93 12.95 15.84
C MET A 205 -20.43 13.19 15.84
N LYS A 206 -21.13 12.73 16.89
CA LYS A 206 -22.54 13.05 17.06
C LYS A 206 -22.69 14.55 17.22
N PRO A 207 -23.52 15.21 16.40
CA PRO A 207 -23.73 16.64 16.52
C PRO A 207 -24.41 16.99 17.85
N ASN A 208 -24.03 18.10 18.43
CA ASN A 208 -24.68 18.72 19.61
C ASN A 208 -24.76 20.23 19.43
N ARG A 209 -25.17 20.98 20.47
CA ARG A 209 -25.32 22.42 20.39
C ARG A 209 -24.04 23.18 20.05
N ASP A 210 -22.90 22.66 20.50
CA ASP A 210 -21.58 23.30 20.41
C ASP A 210 -20.75 22.75 19.28
N TRP A 211 -21.25 21.69 18.61
CA TRP A 211 -20.49 20.92 17.63
C TRP A 211 -21.31 20.49 16.42
N PRO A 212 -20.93 20.89 15.20
CA PRO A 212 -21.68 20.57 13.97
C PRO A 212 -21.58 19.08 13.55
N GLY A 213 -20.73 18.31 14.18
CA GLY A 213 -20.59 16.88 13.94
C GLY A 213 -19.53 16.48 12.93
N LEU A 214 -19.18 17.33 11.97
CA LEU A 214 -18.14 17.08 10.96
C LEU A 214 -17.16 18.25 10.95
N GLY A 215 -15.87 17.95 10.96
CA GLY A 215 -14.84 18.98 10.90
C GLY A 215 -13.49 18.45 10.41
N TYR A 216 -12.57 19.36 10.11
CA TYR A 216 -11.21 18.99 9.70
C TYR A 216 -10.43 18.41 10.87
N LEU A 217 -9.77 17.27 10.65
CA LEU A 217 -8.89 16.64 11.64
C LEU A 217 -7.62 17.45 11.88
N LEU A 218 -7.09 18.08 10.83
CA LEU A 218 -5.87 18.87 10.89
C LEU A 218 -6.18 20.37 10.74
N ASN A 219 -5.28 21.20 11.25
CA ASN A 219 -5.34 22.64 11.06
C ASN A 219 -5.20 23.03 9.58
N SER A 220 -5.39 24.30 9.25
CA SER A 220 -5.32 24.82 7.88
C SER A 220 -3.94 24.60 7.21
N ARG A 221 -2.88 24.32 7.98
CA ARG A 221 -1.55 24.01 7.48
C ARG A 221 -1.33 22.53 7.27
N GLY A 222 -2.25 21.64 7.72
CA GLY A 222 -2.16 20.20 7.61
C GLY A 222 -1.08 19.55 8.50
N THR A 223 -0.53 20.28 9.47
CA THR A 223 0.64 19.86 10.26
C THR A 223 0.33 19.48 11.70
N GLN A 224 -0.77 19.98 12.24
CA GLN A 224 -1.18 19.76 13.63
C GLN A 224 -2.67 19.42 13.68
N MET A 225 -3.06 18.77 14.78
CA MET A 225 -4.47 18.52 15.05
C MET A 225 -5.22 19.85 15.17
N ASN A 226 -6.45 19.89 14.66
CA ASN A 226 -7.33 21.05 14.81
C ASN A 226 -7.58 21.30 16.30
N GLU A 227 -7.34 22.53 16.74
CA GLU A 227 -7.50 22.94 18.15
C GLU A 227 -8.93 22.69 18.68
N GLU A 228 -9.94 22.75 17.83
CA GLU A 228 -11.31 22.42 18.17
C GLU A 228 -11.50 20.98 18.67
N LEU A 229 -10.55 20.07 18.32
CA LEU A 229 -10.57 18.67 18.78
C LEU A 229 -9.91 18.49 20.15
N TYR A 230 -9.12 19.44 20.61
CA TYR A 230 -8.39 19.30 21.86
C TYR A 230 -9.26 18.88 23.05
N PRO A 231 -10.48 19.44 23.26
CA PRO A 231 -11.36 19.01 24.35
C PRO A 231 -11.76 17.53 24.31
N PHE A 232 -11.62 16.86 23.15
CA PHE A 232 -11.99 15.46 22.94
C PHE A 232 -10.78 14.54 22.93
N THR A 233 -9.55 15.06 23.06
CA THR A 233 -8.34 14.27 23.26
C THR A 233 -8.28 13.72 24.69
N GLU A 234 -7.45 12.70 24.94
CA GLU A 234 -7.25 12.18 26.30
C GLU A 234 -6.70 13.27 27.25
N GLU A 235 -5.87 14.15 26.74
CA GLU A 235 -5.29 15.28 27.48
C GLU A 235 -6.35 16.34 27.80
N GLY A 236 -7.09 16.80 26.80
CA GLY A 236 -8.17 17.77 26.96
C GLY A 236 -9.30 17.24 27.85
N MET A 237 -9.64 15.95 27.74
CA MET A 237 -10.59 15.30 28.65
C MET A 237 -10.09 15.28 30.10
N ARG A 238 -8.80 15.02 30.35
CA ARG A 238 -8.21 15.06 31.70
C ARG A 238 -8.22 16.46 32.29
N GLU A 239 -7.88 17.49 31.50
CA GLU A 239 -7.90 18.89 31.94
C GLU A 239 -9.33 19.38 32.23
N ASN A 240 -10.30 19.04 31.39
CA ASN A 240 -11.70 19.36 31.64
C ASN A 240 -12.24 18.66 32.90
N PHE A 241 -11.86 17.42 33.14
CA PHE A 241 -12.23 16.69 34.37
C PHE A 241 -11.60 17.36 35.62
N SER A 242 -10.37 17.82 35.55
CA SER A 242 -9.73 18.51 36.67
C SER A 242 -10.32 19.89 36.92
N ARG A 243 -10.77 20.60 35.90
CA ARG A 243 -11.42 21.94 36.05
C ARG A 243 -12.85 21.89 36.58
N TYR A 244 -13.61 20.87 36.26
CA TYR A 244 -15.03 20.76 36.67
C TYR A 244 -15.27 19.72 37.76
N GLY A 245 -14.27 18.91 38.14
CA GLY A 245 -14.37 17.84 39.13
C GLY A 245 -13.79 18.13 40.50
N GLY A 246 -13.30 19.32 40.75
CA GLY A 246 -12.47 19.67 41.92
C GLY A 246 -13.12 19.58 43.31
N GLU A 247 -14.42 19.30 43.43
CA GLU A 247 -15.06 19.15 44.75
C GLU A 247 -15.52 17.72 45.11
N GLN A 248 -15.37 16.74 44.21
CA GLN A 248 -15.78 15.36 44.49
C GLN A 248 -14.63 14.33 44.51
N GLU A 249 -13.39 14.74 44.36
CA GLU A 249 -12.24 13.80 44.30
C GLU A 249 -11.88 13.11 45.63
N SER A 250 -12.35 13.61 46.76
CA SER A 250 -12.04 13.05 48.09
C SER A 250 -12.74 11.72 48.40
N TYR A 251 -13.84 11.41 47.72
CA TYR A 251 -14.63 10.20 48.03
C TYR A 251 -14.41 9.01 47.04
N TYR A 252 -13.81 9.26 45.87
CA TYR A 252 -13.73 8.28 44.78
C TYR A 252 -12.38 7.57 44.61
N ASN A 253 -11.35 7.96 45.31
CA ASN A 253 -9.99 7.45 45.12
C ASN A 253 -9.72 6.04 45.67
N TYR A 254 -10.67 5.38 46.33
CA TYR A 254 -10.42 4.07 46.99
C TYR A 254 -11.00 2.85 46.28
N HIS A 255 -11.89 3.01 45.29
CA HIS A 255 -12.49 1.87 44.60
C HIS A 255 -12.69 2.13 43.11
N ASN A 256 -11.75 1.87 42.22
CA ASN A 256 -12.05 1.48 40.84
C ASN A 256 -11.14 2.01 39.71
N ASN A 257 -10.08 1.29 39.46
CA ASN A 257 -9.44 1.29 38.12
C ASN A 257 -10.40 0.72 37.02
N ASN A 258 -11.30 -0.18 37.37
CA ASN A 258 -12.28 -0.77 36.42
C ASN A 258 -13.44 0.17 36.02
N ARG A 259 -13.79 1.17 36.83
CA ARG A 259 -14.84 2.14 36.47
C ARG A 259 -14.32 3.19 35.48
N ARG A 260 -13.07 3.66 35.63
CA ARG A 260 -12.47 4.65 34.71
C ARG A 260 -12.41 4.14 33.26
N GLU A 261 -12.06 2.87 33.03
CA GLU A 261 -12.10 2.29 31.68
C GLU A 261 -13.53 2.15 31.13
N ASN A 262 -14.50 1.83 31.95
CA ASN A 262 -15.90 1.75 31.54
C ASN A 262 -16.50 3.12 31.24
N ASP A 263 -16.16 4.16 31.98
CA ASP A 263 -16.62 5.52 31.73
C ASP A 263 -15.99 6.11 30.46
N GLN A 264 -14.71 5.89 30.19
CA GLN A 264 -14.07 6.26 28.93
C GLN A 264 -14.67 5.50 27.74
N LYS A 265 -14.92 4.18 27.88
CA LYS A 265 -15.60 3.39 26.83
C LYS A 265 -17.03 3.88 26.59
N SER A 266 -17.75 4.28 27.65
CA SER A 266 -19.11 4.81 27.55
C SER A 266 -19.13 6.19 26.89
N MET A 267 -18.16 7.06 27.19
CA MET A 267 -18.04 8.37 26.58
C MET A 267 -17.62 8.27 25.10
N ARG A 268 -16.65 7.43 24.76
CA ARG A 268 -16.29 7.13 23.37
C ARG A 268 -17.51 6.65 22.56
N ARG A 269 -18.32 5.73 23.12
CA ARG A 269 -19.56 5.25 22.47
C ARG A 269 -20.61 6.36 22.27
N ARG A 270 -20.64 7.37 23.13
CA ARG A 270 -21.56 8.51 23.00
C ARG A 270 -21.14 9.49 21.90
N LEU A 271 -19.83 9.59 21.61
CA LEU A 271 -19.29 10.51 20.60
C LEU A 271 -19.27 9.88 19.19
N VAL A 272 -19.18 8.56 19.07
CA VAL A 272 -19.16 7.88 17.77
C VAL A 272 -20.55 8.00 17.13
N PRO A 273 -20.67 8.58 15.94
CA PRO A 273 -21.94 8.65 15.22
C PRO A 273 -22.35 7.28 14.68
N HIS A 274 -23.65 7.09 14.45
CA HIS A 274 -24.10 5.97 13.62
C HIS A 274 -23.67 6.22 12.16
N VAL A 275 -23.42 5.13 11.42
CA VAL A 275 -22.99 5.22 10.01
C VAL A 275 -23.95 6.08 9.19
N GLU A 276 -25.26 5.94 9.40
CA GLU A 276 -26.28 6.77 8.73
C GLU A 276 -26.11 8.27 9.00
N THR A 277 -25.78 8.64 10.25
CA THR A 277 -25.52 10.03 10.63
C THR A 277 -24.27 10.56 9.93
N ALA A 278 -23.19 9.78 9.93
CA ALA A 278 -21.94 10.16 9.28
C ALA A 278 -22.10 10.29 7.76
N VAL A 279 -22.81 9.35 7.13
CA VAL A 279 -23.14 9.44 5.70
C VAL A 279 -23.99 10.67 5.40
N GLY A 280 -24.99 10.96 6.24
CA GLY A 280 -25.80 12.18 6.12
C GLY A 280 -24.98 13.47 6.20
N GLN A 281 -24.00 13.53 7.09
CA GLN A 281 -23.08 14.67 7.21
C GLN A 281 -22.20 14.81 5.95
N LEU A 282 -21.68 13.70 5.41
CA LEU A 282 -20.88 13.70 4.18
C LEU A 282 -21.69 14.13 2.97
N ILE A 283 -22.95 13.67 2.86
CA ILE A 283 -23.88 14.11 1.80
C ILE A 283 -24.13 15.62 1.90
N SER A 284 -24.42 16.12 3.11
CA SER A 284 -24.70 17.55 3.33
C SER A 284 -23.49 18.43 3.05
N ALA A 285 -22.29 17.90 3.18
CA ALA A 285 -21.03 18.59 2.90
C ALA A 285 -20.51 18.39 1.46
N ASP A 286 -21.25 17.68 0.60
CA ASP A 286 -20.85 17.30 -0.77
C ASP A 286 -19.49 16.56 -0.84
N MET A 287 -19.26 15.66 0.10
CA MET A 287 -17.99 14.93 0.29
C MET A 287 -18.08 13.45 -0.11
N LEU A 288 -18.91 13.09 -1.05
CA LEU A 288 -18.98 11.74 -1.58
C LEU A 288 -18.24 11.63 -2.93
N PRO A 289 -17.62 10.48 -3.23
CA PRO A 289 -17.52 9.26 -2.42
C PRO A 289 -16.53 9.38 -1.25
N ALA A 290 -16.78 8.67 -0.16
CA ALA A 290 -15.94 8.63 1.03
C ALA A 290 -15.69 7.20 1.50
N VAL A 291 -14.59 6.99 2.23
CA VAL A 291 -14.27 5.72 2.89
C VAL A 291 -14.43 5.91 4.40
N TRP A 292 -15.19 5.02 5.01
CA TRP A 292 -15.41 4.99 6.45
C TRP A 292 -14.51 3.90 7.08
N PHE A 293 -13.78 4.28 8.14
CA PHE A 293 -12.92 3.38 8.90
C PHE A 293 -13.42 3.17 10.32
#